data_3fae7da86193d52d0e356520051f0741
#
_entry.id   3fae7da86193d52d0e356520051f0741
#
_cell.length_a   1.000
_cell.length_b   1.000
_cell.length_c   1.000
_cell.angle_alpha   90.00
_cell.angle_beta   90.00
_cell.angle_gamma   90.00
#
_symmetry.space_group_name_H-M   'P 1'
#
loop_
_entity.id
_entity.type
_entity.pdbx_description
1 polymer ?
#
loop_
_entity_poly.entity_id
_entity_poly.type
_entity_poly.pdbx_seq_one_letter_code
_entity_poly.pdbx_strand_id
1 'polypeptide(L)'
;LARGQTLEFDVVIVGTGAGGGVTADILSDAGLRVVLVEEGPLRSSSDFKMREANAYPDLYQESASRKTADKAINILQGRCVGGSTTVNWTSSFRPPADVFEFWQQQFGLRQLSAESMSSWFAVMEHKLWVRPWDTPPNPNNQVLVTGSEKLAIPVGVIKRNVKGCWNLGYCGMGCPTNAKQSMLLTTIPAALNRGATLYTRLRAERLRFDGSRVSALDCMALQPDGIHPAGKRVQLRARHFVIAGGAIGSPALLLRSGVPDPYRLLGKRTFLHPVVISSALMPERIDAYAGAPQSIYSDHFLHQAP
;
A
#
# COMPACT_ATOMS: atom_id res chain seq x y z
N LEU A 1 -4.50 11.11 23.77
CA LEU A 1 -4.46 9.87 24.54
C LEU A 1 -3.81 10.12 25.90
N ALA A 2 -4.42 9.65 26.97
CA ALA A 2 -3.84 9.68 28.30
C ALA A 2 -2.82 8.53 28.48
N ARG A 3 -1.89 8.67 29.45
CA ARG A 3 -0.92 7.63 29.76
C ARG A 3 -1.62 6.43 30.44
N GLY A 4 -1.37 5.22 29.94
CA GLY A 4 -1.94 3.99 30.48
C GLY A 4 -3.43 3.79 30.21
N GLN A 5 -3.99 4.49 29.23
CA GLN A 5 -5.40 4.39 28.86
C GLN A 5 -5.68 3.05 28.14
N THR A 6 -6.77 2.39 28.56
CA THR A 6 -7.36 1.26 27.83
C THR A 6 -8.61 1.75 27.09
N LEU A 7 -8.71 1.43 25.80
CA LEU A 7 -9.85 1.79 24.94
C LEU A 7 -10.44 0.53 24.33
N GLU A 8 -11.75 0.50 24.17
CA GLU A 8 -12.48 -0.68 23.69
C GLU A 8 -13.21 -0.39 22.39
N PHE A 9 -13.05 -1.30 21.42
CA PHE A 9 -13.65 -1.28 20.09
C PHE A 9 -14.19 -2.65 19.72
N ASP A 10 -14.89 -2.75 18.61
CA ASP A 10 -15.26 -4.04 18.06
C ASP A 10 -14.11 -4.61 17.22
N VAL A 11 -13.41 -3.73 16.49
CA VAL A 11 -12.29 -4.09 15.63
C VAL A 11 -11.12 -3.11 15.81
N VAL A 12 -9.91 -3.65 15.99
CA VAL A 12 -8.64 -2.92 15.91
C VAL A 12 -7.94 -3.29 14.61
N ILE A 13 -7.59 -2.31 13.80
CA ILE A 13 -6.87 -2.48 12.53
C ILE A 13 -5.49 -1.83 12.64
N VAL A 14 -4.44 -2.62 12.45
CA VAL A 14 -3.06 -2.16 12.43
C VAL A 14 -2.63 -1.85 11.00
N GLY A 15 -2.37 -0.59 10.71
CA GLY A 15 -2.00 -0.09 9.39
C GLY A 15 -3.20 0.47 8.61
N THR A 16 -2.93 1.54 7.86
CA THR A 16 -3.92 2.29 7.07
C THR A 16 -3.71 2.17 5.56
N GLY A 17 -2.85 1.22 5.14
CA GLY A 17 -2.61 0.91 3.73
C GLY A 17 -3.82 0.27 3.03
N ALA A 18 -3.59 -0.34 1.87
CA ALA A 18 -4.65 -0.92 1.04
C ALA A 18 -5.56 -1.88 1.82
N GLY A 19 -4.97 -2.84 2.55
CA GLY A 19 -5.74 -3.82 3.33
C GLY A 19 -6.50 -3.16 4.49
N GLY A 20 -5.81 -2.36 5.31
CA GLY A 20 -6.43 -1.73 6.49
C GLY A 20 -7.49 -0.71 6.13
N GLY A 21 -7.25 0.12 5.12
CA GLY A 21 -8.21 1.14 4.67
C GLY A 21 -9.49 0.53 4.10
N VAL A 22 -9.39 -0.50 3.26
CA VAL A 22 -10.57 -1.20 2.72
C VAL A 22 -11.35 -1.92 3.82
N THR A 23 -10.65 -2.61 4.71
CA THR A 23 -11.27 -3.31 5.84
C THR A 23 -12.02 -2.32 6.76
N ALA A 24 -11.41 -1.18 7.07
CA ALA A 24 -12.04 -0.16 7.89
C ALA A 24 -13.32 0.39 7.27
N ASP A 25 -13.30 0.67 5.97
CA ASP A 25 -14.45 1.16 5.23
C ASP A 25 -15.62 0.16 5.27
N ILE A 26 -15.36 -1.09 4.97
CA ILE A 26 -16.39 -2.14 4.96
C ILE A 26 -16.95 -2.42 6.36
N LEU A 27 -16.09 -2.54 7.36
CA LEU A 27 -16.54 -2.88 8.72
C LEU A 27 -17.24 -1.70 9.43
N SER A 28 -16.84 -0.46 9.14
CA SER A 28 -17.57 0.72 9.63
C SER A 28 -18.92 0.88 8.95
N ASP A 29 -19.05 0.51 7.67
CA ASP A 29 -20.33 0.47 6.96
C ASP A 29 -21.29 -0.58 7.54
N ALA A 30 -20.75 -1.67 8.04
CA ALA A 30 -21.50 -2.69 8.78
C ALA A 30 -21.86 -2.28 10.24
N GLY A 31 -21.58 -1.04 10.66
CA GLY A 31 -21.92 -0.50 11.98
C GLY A 31 -20.98 -0.90 13.11
N LEU A 32 -19.83 -1.50 12.82
CA LEU A 32 -18.85 -1.87 13.85
C LEU A 32 -18.04 -0.64 14.29
N ARG A 33 -17.71 -0.58 15.59
CA ARG A 33 -16.80 0.42 16.16
C ARG A 33 -15.36 0.04 15.80
N VAL A 34 -14.84 0.68 14.76
CA VAL A 34 -13.51 0.41 14.20
C VAL A 34 -12.50 1.44 14.69
N VAL A 35 -11.30 0.98 15.06
CA VAL A 35 -10.13 1.85 15.26
C VAL A 35 -8.98 1.44 14.34
N LEU A 36 -8.40 2.43 13.68
CA LEU A 36 -7.21 2.32 12.85
C LEU A 36 -6.00 2.83 13.64
N VAL A 37 -4.92 2.07 13.63
CA VAL A 37 -3.62 2.41 14.24
C VAL A 37 -2.60 2.58 13.13
N GLU A 38 -2.07 3.80 12.98
CA GLU A 38 -1.06 4.13 11.99
C GLU A 38 0.20 4.67 12.66
N GLU A 39 1.33 4.09 12.32
CA GLU A 39 2.62 4.52 12.85
C GLU A 39 3.08 5.87 12.28
N GLY A 40 2.76 6.12 11.01
CA GLY A 40 3.11 7.33 10.29
C GLY A 40 2.19 8.52 10.57
N PRO A 41 2.51 9.70 10.03
CA PRO A 41 1.71 10.90 10.14
C PRO A 41 0.49 10.89 9.22
N LEU A 42 -0.52 11.69 9.56
CA LEU A 42 -1.51 12.16 8.60
C LEU A 42 -0.93 13.34 7.83
N ARG A 43 -0.99 13.27 6.51
CA ARG A 43 -0.61 14.34 5.59
C ARG A 43 -1.74 14.60 4.61
N SER A 44 -1.89 15.85 4.23
CA SER A 44 -2.86 16.33 3.23
C SER A 44 -2.15 16.81 1.98
N SER A 45 -2.90 17.21 0.96
CA SER A 45 -2.36 17.78 -0.27
C SER A 45 -1.46 19.01 -0.03
N SER A 46 -1.77 19.82 0.99
CA SER A 46 -0.96 20.98 1.36
C SER A 46 0.42 20.65 1.93
N ASP A 47 0.59 19.43 2.43
CA ASP A 47 1.86 18.95 3.01
C ASP A 47 2.79 18.37 1.93
N PHE A 48 2.28 17.98 0.77
CA PHE A 48 3.07 17.38 -0.30
C PHE A 48 3.78 18.44 -1.13
N LYS A 49 5.11 18.53 -0.99
CA LYS A 49 5.94 19.60 -1.54
C LYS A 49 6.66 19.22 -2.85
N MET A 50 6.42 18.03 -3.39
CA MET A 50 7.07 17.52 -4.62
C MET A 50 8.61 17.54 -4.53
N ARG A 51 9.17 17.31 -3.35
CA ARG A 51 10.60 17.23 -3.07
C ARG A 51 10.92 15.96 -2.30
N GLU A 52 11.87 15.20 -2.79
CA GLU A 52 12.30 13.94 -2.14
C GLU A 52 12.83 14.20 -0.72
N ALA A 53 13.58 15.27 -0.53
CA ALA A 53 14.09 15.69 0.77
C ALA A 53 13.00 15.91 1.84
N ASN A 54 11.77 16.22 1.42
CA ASN A 54 10.62 16.34 2.32
C ASN A 54 9.85 15.01 2.41
N ALA A 55 9.61 14.36 1.26
CA ALA A 55 8.75 13.19 1.18
C ALA A 55 9.37 11.94 1.81
N TYR A 56 10.65 11.68 1.60
CA TYR A 56 11.28 10.46 2.10
C TYR A 56 11.31 10.37 3.62
N PRO A 57 11.74 11.39 4.38
CA PRO A 57 11.69 11.34 5.83
C PRO A 57 10.28 11.25 6.39
N ASP A 58 9.30 11.86 5.71
CA ASP A 58 7.96 12.06 6.24
C ASP A 58 6.97 10.94 5.86
N LEU A 59 7.11 10.34 4.67
CA LEU A 59 6.13 9.43 4.11
C LEU A 59 6.61 7.98 4.00
N TYR A 60 7.91 7.70 4.19
CA TYR A 60 8.48 6.38 3.97
C TYR A 60 9.10 5.78 5.24
N GLN A 61 9.10 4.47 5.31
CA GLN A 61 9.83 3.73 6.33
C GLN A 61 11.33 4.03 6.21
N GLU A 62 11.95 4.35 7.36
CA GLU A 62 13.40 4.62 7.46
C GLU A 62 13.86 5.66 6.44
N SER A 63 13.03 6.67 6.18
CA SER A 63 13.32 7.76 5.22
C SER A 63 13.69 7.23 3.81
N ALA A 64 12.99 6.19 3.34
CA ALA A 64 13.26 5.47 2.09
C ALA A 64 14.63 4.75 2.04
N SER A 65 15.29 4.54 3.19
CA SER A 65 16.61 3.92 3.27
C SER A 65 16.57 2.43 3.64
N ARG A 66 15.37 1.85 3.80
CA ARG A 66 15.24 0.42 4.10
C ARG A 66 15.82 -0.44 2.98
N LYS A 67 16.62 -1.41 3.34
CA LYS A 67 17.30 -2.31 2.40
C LYS A 67 17.25 -3.76 2.88
N THR A 68 17.52 -4.69 1.96
CA THR A 68 17.88 -6.07 2.33
C THR A 68 19.15 -6.11 3.16
N ALA A 69 19.39 -7.21 3.90
CA ALA A 69 20.53 -7.32 4.79
C ALA A 69 21.88 -7.19 4.05
N ASP A 70 21.95 -7.67 2.82
CA ASP A 70 23.08 -7.53 1.91
C ASP A 70 23.18 -6.15 1.23
N LYS A 71 22.20 -5.27 1.48
CA LYS A 71 22.08 -3.92 0.91
C LYS A 71 21.85 -3.86 -0.61
N ALA A 72 21.60 -4.99 -1.26
CA ALA A 72 21.45 -5.06 -2.70
C ALA A 72 20.14 -4.47 -3.20
N ILE A 73 19.05 -4.54 -2.40
CA ILE A 73 17.71 -4.11 -2.82
C ILE A 73 17.18 -3.04 -1.86
N ASN A 74 16.76 -1.91 -2.41
CA ASN A 74 16.01 -0.90 -1.67
C ASN A 74 14.54 -1.31 -1.56
N ILE A 75 13.96 -1.16 -0.37
CA ILE A 75 12.58 -1.51 -0.08
C ILE A 75 11.81 -0.23 0.23
N LEU A 76 11.11 0.30 -0.76
CA LEU A 76 10.29 1.49 -0.60
C LEU A 76 8.92 1.11 -0.06
N GLN A 77 8.62 1.52 1.15
CA GLN A 77 7.35 1.26 1.84
C GLN A 77 6.82 2.55 2.44
N GLY A 78 5.57 2.87 2.14
CA GLY A 78 4.89 4.03 2.75
C GLY A 78 4.70 3.84 4.25
N ARG A 79 4.92 4.92 5.01
CA ARG A 79 4.72 5.05 6.45
C ARG A 79 4.00 6.36 6.73
N CYS A 80 2.74 6.39 6.39
CA CYS A 80 1.82 7.52 6.56
C CYS A 80 0.39 7.01 6.44
N VAL A 81 -0.59 7.83 6.77
CA VAL A 81 -2.01 7.48 6.53
C VAL A 81 -2.23 7.20 5.04
N GLY A 82 -2.86 6.06 4.75
CA GLY A 82 -2.98 5.50 3.42
C GLY A 82 -1.82 4.54 3.04
N GLY A 83 -0.78 4.43 3.87
CA GLY A 83 0.36 3.55 3.63
C GLY A 83 1.00 3.75 2.25
N SER A 84 1.45 2.67 1.63
CA SER A 84 2.06 2.75 0.28
C SER A 84 1.10 3.22 -0.82
N THR A 85 -0.22 3.22 -0.61
CA THR A 85 -1.16 3.79 -1.59
C THR A 85 -1.04 5.32 -1.72
N THR A 86 -0.48 5.99 -0.71
CA THR A 86 -0.20 7.43 -0.75
C THR A 86 1.02 7.77 -1.59
N VAL A 87 1.98 6.85 -1.71
CA VAL A 87 3.27 7.09 -2.37
C VAL A 87 3.52 6.18 -3.59
N ASN A 88 2.62 5.29 -3.97
CA ASN A 88 2.74 4.45 -5.15
C ASN A 88 2.54 5.24 -6.46
N TRP A 89 2.80 4.58 -7.59
CA TRP A 89 2.69 5.17 -8.93
C TRP A 89 1.32 4.96 -9.58
N THR A 90 0.34 4.45 -8.84
CA THR A 90 -1.08 4.32 -9.24
C THR A 90 -1.37 3.28 -10.34
N SER A 91 -0.38 2.53 -10.80
CA SER A 91 -0.61 1.42 -11.76
C SER A 91 -1.53 0.37 -11.13
N SER A 92 -2.58 -0.01 -11.84
CA SER A 92 -3.65 -0.86 -11.33
C SER A 92 -3.91 -2.00 -12.30
N PHE A 93 -3.60 -3.23 -11.87
CA PHE A 93 -3.80 -4.46 -12.63
C PHE A 93 -4.59 -5.46 -11.79
N ARG A 94 -5.43 -6.27 -12.44
CA ARG A 94 -5.97 -7.48 -11.82
C ARG A 94 -4.94 -8.61 -11.94
N PRO A 95 -4.89 -9.53 -10.97
CA PRO A 95 -4.10 -10.74 -11.16
C PRO A 95 -4.54 -11.49 -12.42
N PRO A 96 -3.62 -12.02 -13.23
CA PRO A 96 -3.94 -12.90 -14.35
C PRO A 96 -4.66 -14.18 -13.88
N ALA A 97 -5.40 -14.84 -14.78
CA ALA A 97 -6.20 -16.00 -14.44
C ALA A 97 -5.37 -17.17 -13.92
N ASP A 98 -4.22 -17.43 -14.51
CA ASP A 98 -3.27 -18.48 -14.12
C ASP A 98 -2.70 -18.29 -12.71
N VAL A 99 -2.61 -17.06 -12.21
CA VAL A 99 -2.23 -16.77 -10.83
C VAL A 99 -3.30 -17.30 -9.85
N PHE A 100 -4.59 -17.18 -10.17
CA PHE A 100 -5.66 -17.78 -9.36
C PHE A 100 -5.60 -19.30 -9.38
N GLU A 101 -5.36 -19.89 -10.54
CA GLU A 101 -5.17 -21.34 -10.68
C GLU A 101 -3.98 -21.83 -9.86
N PHE A 102 -2.86 -21.13 -9.92
CA PHE A 102 -1.68 -21.39 -9.07
C PHE A 102 -2.04 -21.34 -7.58
N TRP A 103 -2.77 -20.31 -7.11
CA TRP A 103 -3.16 -20.20 -5.72
C TRP A 103 -4.10 -21.34 -5.28
N GLN A 104 -5.03 -21.73 -6.14
CA GLN A 104 -5.92 -22.87 -5.88
C GLN A 104 -5.14 -24.19 -5.73
N GLN A 105 -4.22 -24.43 -6.65
CA GLN A 105 -3.44 -25.68 -6.67
C GLN A 105 -2.40 -25.73 -5.55
N GLN A 106 -1.65 -24.66 -5.34
CA GLN A 106 -0.53 -24.66 -4.39
C GLN A 106 -0.95 -24.39 -2.94
N PHE A 107 -2.01 -23.63 -2.72
CA PHE A 107 -2.42 -23.18 -1.39
C PHE A 107 -3.83 -23.63 -1.01
N GLY A 108 -4.51 -24.36 -1.87
CA GLY A 108 -5.86 -24.87 -1.60
C GLY A 108 -6.94 -23.78 -1.53
N LEU A 109 -6.71 -22.59 -2.10
CA LEU A 109 -7.61 -21.43 -2.05
C LEU A 109 -8.74 -21.57 -3.08
N ARG A 110 -9.50 -22.67 -3.00
CA ARG A 110 -10.51 -23.07 -4.03
C ARG A 110 -11.60 -22.03 -4.27
N GLN A 111 -11.92 -21.20 -3.29
CA GLN A 111 -12.93 -20.15 -3.39
C GLN A 111 -12.44 -18.88 -4.13
N LEU A 112 -11.13 -18.77 -4.38
CA LEU A 112 -10.56 -17.63 -5.10
C LEU A 112 -10.35 -18.02 -6.57
N SER A 113 -11.21 -17.52 -7.44
CA SER A 113 -11.05 -17.61 -8.89
C SER A 113 -11.13 -16.22 -9.52
N ALA A 114 -10.68 -16.06 -10.76
CA ALA A 114 -10.84 -14.82 -11.49
C ALA A 114 -12.31 -14.40 -11.58
N GLU A 115 -13.22 -15.35 -11.73
CA GLU A 115 -14.66 -15.12 -11.78
C GLU A 115 -15.22 -14.68 -10.42
N SER A 116 -14.97 -15.46 -9.35
CA SER A 116 -15.48 -15.13 -8.00
C SER A 116 -14.96 -13.80 -7.47
N MET A 117 -13.76 -13.39 -7.87
CA MET A 117 -13.14 -12.12 -7.47
C MET A 117 -13.54 -10.94 -8.36
N SER A 118 -14.13 -11.19 -9.53
CA SER A 118 -14.41 -10.15 -10.53
C SER A 118 -15.32 -9.03 -10.01
N SER A 119 -16.37 -9.37 -9.26
CA SER A 119 -17.29 -8.41 -8.66
C SER A 119 -16.60 -7.52 -7.61
N TRP A 120 -15.74 -8.11 -6.79
CA TRP A 120 -14.97 -7.38 -5.78
C TRP A 120 -13.96 -6.41 -6.40
N PHE A 121 -13.28 -6.83 -7.46
CA PHE A 121 -12.42 -5.93 -8.23
C PHE A 121 -13.22 -4.79 -8.83
N ALA A 122 -14.38 -5.05 -9.43
CA ALA A 122 -15.21 -4.01 -10.03
C ALA A 122 -15.66 -2.97 -8.99
N VAL A 123 -16.07 -3.40 -7.81
CA VAL A 123 -16.44 -2.50 -6.69
C VAL A 123 -15.25 -1.61 -6.31
N MET A 124 -14.06 -2.21 -6.14
CA MET A 124 -12.88 -1.45 -5.74
C MET A 124 -12.33 -0.56 -6.86
N GLU A 125 -12.33 -1.02 -8.11
CA GLU A 125 -11.96 -0.20 -9.26
C GLU A 125 -12.86 1.02 -9.41
N HIS A 126 -14.18 0.85 -9.18
CA HIS A 126 -15.12 1.96 -9.16
C HIS A 126 -14.81 2.94 -8.02
N LYS A 127 -14.63 2.43 -6.80
CA LYS A 127 -14.35 3.23 -5.61
C LYS A 127 -13.05 4.01 -5.71
N LEU A 128 -12.01 3.39 -6.27
CA LEU A 128 -10.69 3.98 -6.46
C LEU A 128 -10.55 4.72 -7.79
N TRP A 129 -11.61 4.82 -8.57
CA TRP A 129 -11.60 5.47 -9.87
C TRP A 129 -10.54 4.90 -10.82
N VAL A 130 -10.40 3.57 -10.86
CA VAL A 130 -9.45 2.91 -11.76
C VAL A 130 -9.95 2.99 -13.20
N ARG A 131 -9.21 3.67 -14.05
CA ARG A 131 -9.55 3.90 -15.47
C ARG A 131 -8.28 3.77 -16.33
N PRO A 132 -8.41 3.45 -17.63
CA PRO A 132 -7.31 3.60 -18.57
C PRO A 132 -6.76 5.01 -18.48
N TRP A 133 -5.43 5.14 -18.58
CA TRP A 133 -4.80 6.46 -18.62
C TRP A 133 -5.17 7.17 -19.92
N ASP A 134 -5.64 8.39 -19.84
CA ASP A 134 -6.22 9.18 -20.93
C ASP A 134 -5.28 10.24 -21.53
N THR A 135 -4.12 10.42 -20.88
CA THR A 135 -3.11 11.38 -21.34
C THR A 135 -2.10 10.68 -22.25
N PRO A 136 -1.68 11.28 -23.36
CA PRO A 136 -0.66 10.70 -24.22
C PRO A 136 0.61 10.32 -23.48
N PRO A 137 1.31 9.25 -23.88
CA PRO A 137 2.57 8.85 -23.30
C PRO A 137 3.57 10.01 -23.30
N ASN A 138 4.33 10.17 -22.24
CA ASN A 138 5.47 11.08 -22.26
C ASN A 138 6.54 10.55 -23.23
N PRO A 139 7.56 11.36 -23.60
CA PRO A 139 8.58 10.94 -24.56
C PRO A 139 9.24 9.60 -24.22
N ASN A 140 9.48 9.31 -22.95
CA ASN A 140 10.07 8.05 -22.50
C ASN A 140 9.14 6.84 -22.73
N ASN A 141 7.85 6.98 -22.39
CA ASN A 141 6.87 5.91 -22.65
C ASN A 141 6.60 5.77 -24.17
N GLN A 142 6.70 6.87 -24.94
CA GLN A 142 6.55 6.84 -26.39
C GLN A 142 7.66 6.03 -27.08
N VAL A 143 8.88 6.03 -26.53
CA VAL A 143 9.96 5.15 -27.03
C VAL A 143 9.55 3.69 -26.98
N LEU A 144 8.90 3.26 -25.88
CA LEU A 144 8.39 1.88 -25.77
C LEU A 144 7.31 1.60 -26.81
N VAL A 145 6.36 2.50 -27.03
CA VAL A 145 5.31 2.35 -28.05
C VAL A 145 5.95 2.18 -29.44
N THR A 146 6.80 3.13 -29.83
CA THR A 146 7.43 3.14 -31.16
C THR A 146 8.32 1.91 -31.38
N GLY A 147 9.07 1.49 -30.37
CA GLY A 147 9.90 0.28 -30.44
C GLY A 147 9.08 -0.99 -30.57
N SER A 148 8.00 -1.09 -29.82
CA SER A 148 7.08 -2.22 -29.85
C SER A 148 6.34 -2.33 -31.18
N GLU A 149 5.90 -1.21 -31.76
CA GLU A 149 5.29 -1.19 -33.10
C GLU A 149 6.24 -1.73 -34.17
N LYS A 150 7.53 -1.33 -34.13
CA LYS A 150 8.55 -1.82 -35.07
C LYS A 150 8.82 -3.32 -34.91
N LEU A 151 8.61 -3.88 -33.75
CA LEU A 151 8.82 -5.30 -33.45
C LEU A 151 7.54 -6.13 -33.50
N ALA A 152 6.40 -5.51 -33.85
CA ALA A 152 5.07 -6.12 -33.79
C ALA A 152 4.71 -6.71 -32.42
N ILE A 153 5.18 -6.05 -31.33
CA ILE A 153 4.89 -6.41 -29.95
C ILE A 153 3.68 -5.59 -29.47
N PRO A 154 2.60 -6.23 -28.98
CA PRO A 154 1.45 -5.51 -28.47
C PRO A 154 1.79 -4.73 -27.21
N VAL A 155 1.24 -3.52 -27.07
CA VAL A 155 1.32 -2.67 -25.89
C VAL A 155 -0.06 -2.30 -25.40
N GLY A 156 -0.19 -2.13 -24.09
CA GLY A 156 -1.41 -1.68 -23.42
C GLY A 156 -1.21 -0.36 -22.68
N VAL A 157 -2.31 0.34 -22.49
CA VAL A 157 -2.36 1.52 -21.64
C VAL A 157 -2.59 1.10 -20.19
N ILE A 158 -1.74 1.55 -19.29
CA ILE A 158 -1.88 1.25 -17.85
C ILE A 158 -3.15 1.89 -17.31
N LYS A 159 -3.98 1.09 -16.62
CA LYS A 159 -5.07 1.63 -15.80
C LYS A 159 -4.49 2.25 -14.53
N ARG A 160 -5.05 3.40 -14.14
CA ARG A 160 -4.56 4.15 -12.98
C ARG A 160 -5.72 4.60 -12.09
N ASN A 161 -5.50 4.60 -10.77
CA ASN A 161 -6.46 5.10 -9.79
C ASN A 161 -6.27 6.62 -9.57
N VAL A 162 -6.57 7.41 -10.58
CA VAL A 162 -6.46 8.88 -10.53
C VAL A 162 -7.71 9.55 -11.09
N LYS A 163 -8.09 10.71 -10.50
CA LYS A 163 -9.23 11.52 -10.92
C LYS A 163 -8.79 12.98 -11.04
N GLY A 164 -8.90 13.57 -12.23
CA GLY A 164 -8.48 14.95 -12.47
C GLY A 164 -6.97 15.17 -12.28
N CYS A 165 -6.15 14.26 -12.78
CA CYS A 165 -4.70 14.30 -12.65
C CYS A 165 -4.12 15.43 -13.53
N TRP A 166 -3.24 16.24 -12.95
CA TRP A 166 -2.53 17.30 -13.66
C TRP A 166 -1.23 16.85 -14.33
N ASN A 167 -1.01 15.53 -14.36
CA ASN A 167 0.18 14.94 -14.99
C ASN A 167 1.52 15.47 -14.47
N LEU A 168 1.60 15.75 -13.16
CA LEU A 168 2.80 16.33 -12.54
C LEU A 168 3.99 15.36 -12.44
N GLY A 169 3.74 14.03 -12.43
CA GLY A 169 4.80 13.05 -12.35
C GLY A 169 5.37 12.76 -10.94
N TYR A 170 4.88 13.40 -9.90
CA TYR A 170 5.41 13.31 -8.53
C TYR A 170 4.66 12.32 -7.63
N CYS A 171 4.08 11.27 -8.18
CA CYS A 171 3.23 10.32 -7.43
C CYS A 171 3.94 9.72 -6.19
N GLY A 172 5.23 9.44 -6.28
CA GLY A 172 6.03 8.90 -5.17
C GLY A 172 6.21 9.85 -3.98
N MET A 173 5.88 11.13 -4.12
CA MET A 173 6.05 12.15 -3.08
C MET A 173 4.73 12.64 -2.48
N GLY A 174 3.65 11.87 -2.67
CA GLY A 174 2.29 12.30 -2.39
C GLY A 174 1.68 13.08 -3.56
N CYS A 175 0.37 13.33 -3.51
CA CYS A 175 -0.34 14.00 -4.59
C CYS A 175 -0.87 15.36 -4.12
N PRO A 176 -0.25 16.49 -4.53
CA PRO A 176 -0.65 17.81 -4.04
C PRO A 176 -1.99 18.29 -4.60
N THR A 177 -2.51 17.62 -5.66
CA THR A 177 -3.78 17.99 -6.30
C THR A 177 -4.95 17.08 -5.89
N ASN A 178 -4.73 16.15 -4.95
CA ASN A 178 -5.73 15.14 -4.56
C ASN A 178 -6.24 14.25 -5.72
N ALA A 179 -5.51 14.20 -6.83
CA ALA A 179 -5.89 13.37 -7.97
C ALA A 179 -5.74 11.88 -7.72
N LYS A 180 -4.70 11.46 -6.96
CA LYS A 180 -4.47 10.07 -6.60
C LYS A 180 -5.55 9.56 -5.64
N GLN A 181 -6.33 8.58 -6.07
CA GLN A 181 -7.40 7.96 -5.28
C GLN A 181 -6.82 6.88 -4.35
N SER A 182 -5.94 7.29 -3.45
CA SER A 182 -5.35 6.44 -2.41
C SER A 182 -6.35 6.16 -1.28
N MET A 183 -6.00 5.27 -0.37
CA MET A 183 -6.79 5.05 0.85
C MET A 183 -6.95 6.31 1.67
N LEU A 184 -5.96 7.21 1.64
CA LEU A 184 -6.02 8.53 2.29
C LEU A 184 -7.22 9.38 1.84
N LEU A 185 -7.61 9.29 0.56
CA LEU A 185 -8.70 10.10 -0.01
C LEU A 185 -10.02 9.35 -0.18
N THR A 186 -10.02 8.03 -0.11
CA THR A 186 -11.19 7.21 -0.43
C THR A 186 -11.73 6.46 0.78
N THR A 187 -11.15 5.33 1.11
CA THR A 187 -11.69 4.41 2.13
C THR A 187 -11.55 4.93 3.56
N ILE A 188 -10.45 5.60 3.90
CA ILE A 188 -10.24 6.11 5.26
C ILE A 188 -11.21 7.24 5.59
N PRO A 189 -11.37 8.29 4.77
CA PRO A 189 -12.40 9.30 5.02
C PRO A 189 -13.80 8.71 5.08
N ALA A 190 -14.13 7.74 4.23
CA ALA A 190 -15.43 7.06 4.28
C ALA A 190 -15.64 6.34 5.63
N ALA A 191 -14.63 5.61 6.13
CA ALA A 191 -14.71 4.96 7.43
C ALA A 191 -14.85 5.97 8.58
N LEU A 192 -14.07 7.07 8.56
CA LEU A 192 -14.13 8.12 9.58
C LEU A 192 -15.50 8.81 9.61
N ASN A 193 -16.10 9.08 8.46
CA ASN A 193 -17.45 9.66 8.36
C ASN A 193 -18.54 8.74 8.94
N ARG A 194 -18.26 7.43 9.05
CA ARG A 194 -19.13 6.43 9.70
C ARG A 194 -18.76 6.18 11.17
N GLY A 195 -17.92 7.03 11.76
CA GLY A 195 -17.55 6.96 13.18
C GLY A 195 -16.34 6.09 13.50
N ALA A 196 -15.60 5.59 12.52
CA ALA A 196 -14.32 4.96 12.80
C ALA A 196 -13.32 5.95 13.42
N THR A 197 -12.43 5.47 14.27
CA THR A 197 -11.39 6.26 14.91
C THR A 197 -10.04 6.02 14.26
N LEU A 198 -9.25 7.06 14.02
CA LEU A 198 -7.89 6.96 13.51
C LEU A 198 -6.89 7.53 14.51
N TYR A 199 -5.95 6.72 14.95
CA TYR A 199 -4.76 7.18 15.69
C TYR A 199 -3.54 7.14 14.81
N THR A 200 -2.93 8.30 14.60
CA THR A 200 -1.67 8.47 13.88
C THR A 200 -0.49 8.62 14.83
N ARG A 201 0.72 8.37 14.36
CA ARG A 201 1.94 8.32 15.19
C ARG A 201 1.73 7.41 16.40
N LEU A 202 1.02 6.31 16.19
CA LEU A 202 0.78 5.29 17.19
C LEU A 202 1.32 3.96 16.67
N ARG A 203 2.45 3.51 17.22
CA ARG A 203 3.10 2.27 16.81
C ARG A 203 2.52 1.09 17.56
N ALA A 204 2.06 0.07 16.82
CA ALA A 204 1.69 -1.22 17.34
C ALA A 204 2.95 -1.98 17.83
N GLU A 205 3.05 -2.27 19.11
CA GLU A 205 4.23 -2.91 19.68
C GLU A 205 4.05 -4.41 19.88
N ARG A 206 2.93 -4.84 20.47
CA ARG A 206 2.71 -6.24 20.82
C ARG A 206 1.23 -6.58 20.96
N LEU A 207 0.83 -7.72 20.42
CA LEU A 207 -0.45 -8.36 20.71
C LEU A 207 -0.38 -9.04 22.07
N ARG A 208 -1.47 -8.95 22.83
CA ARG A 208 -1.67 -9.68 24.10
C ARG A 208 -2.64 -10.81 23.89
N PHE A 209 -2.37 -11.91 24.54
CA PHE A 209 -3.18 -13.11 24.44
C PHE A 209 -3.87 -13.40 25.78
N ASP A 210 -5.08 -13.95 25.68
CA ASP A 210 -5.79 -14.63 26.75
C ASP A 210 -6.04 -16.05 26.23
N GLY A 211 -5.29 -17.02 26.73
CA GLY A 211 -5.20 -18.34 26.14
C GLY A 211 -4.72 -18.28 24.69
N SER A 212 -5.52 -18.83 23.79
CA SER A 212 -5.24 -18.82 22.33
C SER A 212 -5.81 -17.60 21.59
N ARG A 213 -6.50 -16.70 22.28
CA ARG A 213 -7.20 -15.56 21.68
C ARG A 213 -6.42 -14.27 21.89
N VAL A 214 -6.35 -13.42 20.85
CA VAL A 214 -5.85 -12.05 20.99
C VAL A 214 -6.87 -11.24 21.78
N SER A 215 -6.44 -10.64 22.88
CA SER A 215 -7.30 -9.85 23.80
C SER A 215 -7.04 -8.35 23.74
N ALA A 216 -5.81 -7.95 23.41
CA ALA A 216 -5.45 -6.54 23.31
C ALA A 216 -4.24 -6.31 22.39
N LEU A 217 -4.06 -5.04 22.01
CA LEU A 217 -2.88 -4.53 21.32
C LEU A 217 -2.23 -3.44 22.19
N ASP A 218 -0.97 -3.63 22.55
CA ASP A 218 -0.16 -2.58 23.18
C ASP A 218 0.42 -1.68 22.10
N CYS A 219 0.26 -0.38 22.31
CA CYS A 219 0.73 0.65 21.40
C CYS A 219 1.59 1.69 22.12
N MET A 220 2.55 2.27 21.39
CA MET A 220 3.40 3.36 21.81
C MET A 220 3.14 4.60 20.95
N ALA A 221 2.78 5.72 21.58
CA ALA A 221 2.70 6.99 20.91
C ALA A 221 4.12 7.48 20.54
N LEU A 222 4.27 8.02 19.35
CA LEU A 222 5.52 8.58 18.84
C LEU A 222 5.51 10.10 18.89
N GLN A 223 6.70 10.69 19.02
CA GLN A 223 6.90 12.12 18.92
C GLN A 223 6.62 12.63 17.49
N PRO A 224 6.55 13.94 17.25
CA PRO A 224 6.36 14.50 15.90
C PRO A 224 7.38 14.04 14.86
N ASP A 225 8.60 13.67 15.29
CA ASP A 225 9.62 13.09 14.40
C ASP A 225 9.26 11.68 13.89
N GLY A 226 8.26 11.05 14.51
CA GLY A 226 7.79 9.71 14.15
C GLY A 226 8.76 8.59 14.54
N ILE A 227 9.85 8.86 15.23
CA ILE A 227 10.92 7.92 15.58
C ILE A 227 10.93 7.63 17.08
N HIS A 228 11.02 8.69 17.88
CA HIS A 228 11.17 8.58 19.33
C HIS A 228 9.83 8.36 20.04
N PRO A 229 9.80 7.51 21.08
CA PRO A 229 8.63 7.35 21.91
C PRO A 229 8.24 8.66 22.62
N ALA A 230 6.96 8.98 22.63
CA ALA A 230 6.41 10.13 23.37
C ALA A 230 6.12 9.81 24.85
N GLY A 231 6.54 8.64 25.34
CA GLY A 231 6.33 8.22 26.71
C GLY A 231 4.89 7.84 27.07
N LYS A 232 3.98 7.80 26.11
CA LYS A 232 2.57 7.43 26.31
C LYS A 232 2.32 6.05 25.72
N ARG A 233 1.91 5.10 26.56
CA ARG A 233 1.47 3.77 26.16
C ARG A 233 -0.05 3.69 26.22
N VAL A 234 -0.64 3.05 25.23
CA VAL A 234 -2.08 2.85 25.12
C VAL A 234 -2.33 1.38 24.83
N GLN A 235 -3.34 0.81 25.47
CA GLN A 235 -3.81 -0.52 25.19
C GLN A 235 -5.16 -0.44 24.49
N LEU A 236 -5.28 -1.10 23.34
CA LEU A 236 -6.53 -1.21 22.60
C LEU A 236 -7.08 -2.62 22.75
N ARG A 237 -8.32 -2.75 23.20
CA ARG A 237 -9.05 -4.01 23.35
C ARG A 237 -10.12 -4.11 22.27
N ALA A 238 -10.29 -5.30 21.71
CA ALA A 238 -11.34 -5.56 20.74
C ALA A 238 -11.69 -7.04 20.67
N ARG A 239 -12.80 -7.35 20.00
CA ARG A 239 -13.16 -8.73 19.65
C ARG A 239 -12.33 -9.25 18.48
N HIS A 240 -11.98 -8.36 17.55
CA HIS A 240 -11.24 -8.70 16.33
C HIS A 240 -10.03 -7.79 16.13
N PHE A 241 -8.95 -8.40 15.64
CA PHE A 241 -7.72 -7.69 15.30
C PHE A 241 -7.34 -8.00 13.86
N VAL A 242 -7.17 -6.95 13.06
CA VAL A 242 -6.75 -7.02 11.66
C VAL A 242 -5.32 -6.50 11.57
N ILE A 243 -4.41 -7.34 11.13
CA ILE A 243 -3.00 -6.98 10.98
C ILE A 243 -2.73 -6.66 9.51
N ALA A 244 -2.68 -5.38 9.20
CA ALA A 244 -2.52 -4.83 7.85
C ALA A 244 -1.29 -3.90 7.73
N GLY A 245 -0.23 -4.20 8.47
CA GLY A 245 1.02 -3.42 8.50
C GLY A 245 1.98 -3.66 7.32
N GLY A 246 1.49 -4.27 6.23
CA GLY A 246 2.28 -4.60 5.05
C GLY A 246 3.12 -5.87 5.20
N ALA A 247 3.79 -6.25 4.11
CA ALA A 247 4.52 -7.52 4.00
C ALA A 247 5.68 -7.68 5.01
N ILE A 248 6.22 -6.58 5.53
CA ILE A 248 7.30 -6.58 6.51
C ILE A 248 6.78 -6.28 7.92
N GLY A 249 5.93 -5.27 8.06
CA GLY A 249 5.43 -4.84 9.37
C GLY A 249 4.52 -5.85 10.04
N SER A 250 3.65 -6.52 9.27
CA SER A 250 2.75 -7.55 9.81
C SER A 250 3.50 -8.74 10.41
N PRO A 251 4.40 -9.44 9.68
CA PRO A 251 5.19 -10.52 10.27
C PRO A 251 6.04 -10.05 11.46
N ALA A 252 6.62 -8.86 11.38
CA ALA A 252 7.42 -8.32 12.48
C ALA A 252 6.61 -8.12 13.77
N LEU A 253 5.37 -7.62 13.67
CA LEU A 253 4.47 -7.52 14.81
C LEU A 253 4.10 -8.90 15.37
N LEU A 254 3.75 -9.85 14.50
CA LEU A 254 3.38 -11.20 14.91
C LEU A 254 4.54 -11.93 15.60
N LEU A 255 5.76 -11.83 15.06
CA LEU A 255 6.99 -12.39 15.68
C LEU A 255 7.25 -11.78 17.05
N ARG A 256 7.22 -10.44 17.18
CA ARG A 256 7.40 -9.78 18.48
C ARG A 256 6.34 -10.17 19.49
N SER A 257 5.15 -10.51 19.03
CA SER A 257 4.04 -10.93 19.86
C SER A 257 4.10 -12.37 20.33
N GLY A 258 4.99 -13.19 19.72
CA GLY A 258 5.08 -14.62 20.03
C GLY A 258 3.89 -15.42 19.51
N VAL A 259 3.34 -15.03 18.36
CA VAL A 259 2.23 -15.76 17.72
C VAL A 259 2.71 -17.17 17.37
N PRO A 260 1.91 -18.23 17.65
CA PRO A 260 2.24 -19.58 17.26
C PRO A 260 2.52 -19.71 15.76
N ASP A 261 3.67 -20.29 15.41
CA ASP A 261 4.07 -20.55 14.03
C ASP A 261 4.51 -22.02 13.87
N PRO A 262 3.54 -22.94 13.82
CA PRO A 262 3.81 -24.38 13.79
C PRO A 262 4.60 -24.82 12.55
N TYR A 263 4.50 -24.08 11.47
CA TYR A 263 5.21 -24.36 10.21
C TYR A 263 6.52 -23.58 10.05
N ARG A 264 6.86 -22.70 11.00
CA ARG A 264 8.04 -21.83 10.97
C ARG A 264 8.17 -21.01 9.69
N LEU A 265 7.05 -20.50 9.17
CA LEU A 265 6.96 -19.73 7.93
C LEU A 265 6.82 -18.22 8.16
N LEU A 266 6.48 -17.80 9.39
CA LEU A 266 6.25 -16.40 9.70
C LEU A 266 7.52 -15.56 9.47
N GLY A 267 7.40 -14.52 8.66
CA GLY A 267 8.52 -13.66 8.27
C GLY A 267 9.52 -14.29 7.29
N LYS A 268 9.22 -15.48 6.78
CA LYS A 268 10.00 -16.12 5.72
C LYS A 268 9.30 -15.99 4.37
N ARG A 269 10.02 -16.29 3.29
CA ARG A 269 9.49 -16.23 1.92
C ARG A 269 8.93 -14.85 1.57
N THR A 270 9.66 -13.81 1.96
CA THR A 270 9.35 -12.46 1.50
C THR A 270 9.75 -12.35 0.04
N PHE A 271 8.77 -12.10 -0.82
CA PHE A 271 8.98 -11.86 -2.24
C PHE A 271 8.87 -10.37 -2.50
N LEU A 272 9.78 -9.85 -3.28
CA LEU A 272 9.78 -8.48 -3.76
C LEU A 272 9.42 -8.47 -5.24
N HIS A 273 8.82 -7.40 -5.72
CA HIS A 273 8.59 -7.19 -7.15
C HIS A 273 9.97 -7.07 -7.84
N PRO A 274 10.37 -8.03 -8.67
CA PRO A 274 11.66 -7.97 -9.33
C PRO A 274 11.64 -6.87 -10.38
N VAL A 275 12.68 -6.05 -10.41
CA VAL A 275 12.80 -4.95 -11.36
C VAL A 275 14.19 -4.99 -11.99
N VAL A 276 14.21 -5.00 -13.33
CA VAL A 276 15.41 -4.74 -14.13
C VAL A 276 15.18 -3.44 -14.87
N ILE A 277 16.15 -2.54 -14.77
CA ILE A 277 16.12 -1.27 -15.50
C ILE A 277 17.02 -1.41 -16.73
N SER A 278 16.42 -1.27 -17.89
CA SER A 278 17.16 -1.15 -19.16
C SER A 278 17.17 0.30 -19.60
N SER A 279 18.29 0.77 -20.07
CA SER A 279 18.48 2.15 -20.53
C SER A 279 19.07 2.16 -21.91
N ALA A 280 18.67 3.16 -22.73
CA ALA A 280 19.21 3.40 -24.04
C ALA A 280 19.61 4.87 -24.19
N LEU A 281 20.72 5.10 -24.90
CA LEU A 281 21.11 6.43 -25.32
C LEU A 281 20.38 6.75 -26.64
N MET A 282 19.57 7.79 -26.61
CA MET A 282 18.77 8.20 -27.77
C MET A 282 19.47 9.36 -28.52
N PRO A 283 19.30 9.46 -29.84
CA PRO A 283 19.85 10.59 -30.60
C PRO A 283 19.19 11.92 -30.23
N GLU A 284 17.89 11.87 -29.89
CA GLU A 284 17.15 13.06 -29.44
C GLU A 284 17.07 13.12 -27.91
N ARG A 285 16.85 14.31 -27.40
CA ARG A 285 16.61 14.51 -25.96
C ARG A 285 15.28 13.90 -25.53
N ILE A 286 15.32 13.01 -24.53
CA ILE A 286 14.16 12.36 -23.94
C ILE A 286 14.02 12.85 -22.46
N ASP A 287 12.98 13.64 -22.19
CA ASP A 287 12.69 14.14 -20.85
C ASP A 287 11.80 13.13 -20.10
N ALA A 288 12.43 12.09 -19.55
CA ALA A 288 11.74 10.97 -18.88
C ALA A 288 11.03 11.39 -17.56
N TYR A 289 11.38 12.52 -16.99
CA TYR A 289 10.81 13.03 -15.73
C TYR A 289 9.50 13.78 -15.91
N ALA A 290 9.11 14.13 -17.15
CA ALA A 290 7.90 14.88 -17.43
C ALA A 290 6.66 13.97 -17.36
N GLY A 291 5.68 14.34 -16.56
CA GLY A 291 4.39 13.67 -16.49
C GLY A 291 4.43 12.29 -15.81
N ALA A 292 3.41 11.47 -16.07
CA ALA A 292 3.30 10.12 -15.50
C ALA A 292 4.45 9.22 -16.00
N PRO A 293 5.29 8.68 -15.10
CA PRO A 293 6.48 7.93 -15.52
C PRO A 293 6.14 6.54 -16.09
N GLN A 294 4.95 6.02 -15.75
CA GLN A 294 4.48 4.71 -16.18
C GLN A 294 3.06 4.86 -16.73
N SER A 295 2.89 4.78 -18.03
CA SER A 295 1.60 4.89 -18.70
C SER A 295 1.33 3.78 -19.72
N ILE A 296 2.39 3.07 -20.14
CA ILE A 296 2.37 2.01 -21.15
C ILE A 296 3.03 0.75 -20.56
N TYR A 297 2.55 -0.42 -20.95
CA TYR A 297 3.13 -1.71 -20.61
C TYR A 297 3.01 -2.70 -21.78
N SER A 298 3.78 -3.76 -21.72
CA SER A 298 3.57 -4.96 -22.53
C SER A 298 3.69 -6.19 -21.62
N ASP A 299 2.80 -7.14 -21.79
CA ASP A 299 2.81 -8.46 -21.15
C ASP A 299 3.17 -9.57 -22.14
N HIS A 300 3.59 -9.21 -23.36
CA HIS A 300 3.88 -10.14 -24.44
C HIS A 300 4.81 -11.29 -24.03
N PHE A 301 5.79 -11.01 -23.17
CA PHE A 301 6.78 -12.01 -22.73
C PHE A 301 6.44 -12.65 -21.37
N LEU A 302 5.31 -12.30 -20.76
CA LEU A 302 5.00 -12.74 -19.40
C LEU A 302 4.89 -14.26 -19.25
N HIS A 303 4.42 -14.95 -20.27
CA HIS A 303 4.22 -16.41 -20.30
C HIS A 303 5.14 -17.14 -21.27
N GLN A 304 6.14 -16.47 -21.81
CA GLN A 304 7.13 -17.11 -22.67
C GLN A 304 8.23 -17.74 -21.80
N ALA A 305 8.54 -18.99 -22.05
CA ALA A 305 9.74 -19.60 -21.48
C ALA A 305 10.99 -18.86 -21.98
N PRO A 306 12.00 -18.68 -21.15
CA PRO A 306 13.26 -18.07 -21.56
C PRO A 306 13.99 -18.90 -22.60
#